data_934f365924356d4df556989b2625ce78
#
_entry.id   934f365924356d4df556989b2625ce78
#
_cell.length_a   1.000
_cell.length_b   1.000
_cell.length_c   1.000
_cell.angle_alpha   90.00
_cell.angle_beta   90.00
_cell.angle_gamma   90.00
#
_symmetry.space_group_name_H-M   'P 1'
#
loop_
_entity.id
_entity.type
_entity.pdbx_description
1 polymer ?
#
loop_
_entity_poly.entity_id
_entity_poly.type
_entity_poly.pdbx_seq_one_letter_code
_entity_poly.pdbx_strand_id
1 'polypeptide(L)'
;SVADQTFSVTTTDNDLAGFTISETLGTSEVDETGTTDNISVVLNAEPASDVVISVTSSDTGEVTVSPAALTFTSANWNIAQTVTLTGANDDLVDGSQTSTVTFSVVDGSSDDDFDGVTDQTVSVTTSDSDIAGFTVIESGGTTTVAEDGSTTDDFTVVLDAQPTSDVVLSIVSADTGEVTVSPATITFTSGNWDSSQTVTVTGVDDSLIDGSQTTVVTIAVVDASSNDSFDSLLDQTVSVSTADDDTAGFTVSQTDGSSSVTEGGSTDLITVVLDAQPTSDVVISVASSDTDEVTVSDATLTFT
;
A
#
# COMPACT_ATOMS: atom_id res chain seq x y z
N SER A 1 -7.82 -95.46 -30.52
CA SER A 1 -7.35 -94.09 -30.28
C SER A 1 -7.91 -93.58 -28.93
N VAL A 2 -7.01 -93.21 -28.04
CA VAL A 2 -7.39 -92.56 -26.81
C VAL A 2 -7.68 -91.12 -27.15
N ALA A 3 -8.85 -90.60 -26.78
CA ALA A 3 -9.15 -89.17 -26.99
C ALA A 3 -8.39 -88.32 -25.98
N ASP A 4 -7.80 -87.22 -26.47
CA ASP A 4 -7.15 -86.23 -25.61
C ASP A 4 -8.14 -85.70 -24.58
N GLN A 5 -7.74 -85.67 -23.33
CA GLN A 5 -8.47 -85.09 -22.22
C GLN A 5 -7.95 -83.68 -22.00
N THR A 6 -8.83 -82.69 -22.03
CA THR A 6 -8.51 -81.29 -21.70
C THR A 6 -9.22 -80.91 -20.42
N PHE A 7 -8.52 -80.21 -19.51
CA PHE A 7 -9.18 -79.56 -18.38
C PHE A 7 -8.83 -78.07 -18.41
N SER A 8 -9.83 -77.32 -17.98
CA SER A 8 -9.70 -75.87 -17.80
C SER A 8 -9.18 -75.57 -16.42
N VAL A 9 -8.17 -74.74 -16.31
CA VAL A 9 -7.67 -74.18 -15.06
C VAL A 9 -8.01 -72.73 -15.06
N THR A 10 -8.73 -72.25 -14.06
CA THR A 10 -8.98 -70.83 -13.86
C THR A 10 -8.07 -70.30 -12.78
N THR A 11 -7.28 -69.27 -13.07
CA THR A 11 -6.57 -68.48 -12.08
C THR A 11 -7.38 -67.22 -11.76
N THR A 12 -7.46 -66.90 -10.51
CA THR A 12 -8.03 -65.60 -10.08
C THR A 12 -6.93 -64.60 -9.88
N ASP A 13 -7.14 -63.40 -10.44
CA ASP A 13 -6.26 -62.26 -10.19
C ASP A 13 -6.50 -61.74 -8.77
N ASN A 14 -5.44 -61.39 -8.06
CA ASN A 14 -5.45 -60.85 -6.71
C ASN A 14 -4.79 -59.48 -6.63
N ASP A 15 -4.34 -58.94 -7.74
CA ASP A 15 -3.78 -57.59 -7.81
C ASP A 15 -4.91 -56.54 -7.79
N LEU A 16 -4.67 -55.41 -7.12
CA LEU A 16 -5.64 -54.34 -7.00
C LEU A 16 -5.11 -53.10 -7.77
N ALA A 17 -5.91 -52.63 -8.73
CA ALA A 17 -5.65 -51.40 -9.42
C ALA A 17 -5.61 -50.22 -8.45
N GLY A 18 -4.65 -49.33 -8.63
CA GLY A 18 -4.44 -48.17 -7.78
C GLY A 18 -3.11 -47.50 -8.07
N PHE A 19 -2.90 -46.36 -7.41
CA PHE A 19 -1.61 -45.67 -7.45
C PHE A 19 -1.24 -45.18 -6.06
N THR A 20 0.04 -44.96 -5.82
CA THR A 20 0.57 -44.43 -4.56
C THR A 20 1.26 -43.10 -4.83
N ILE A 21 0.94 -42.11 -4.01
CA ILE A 21 1.59 -40.79 -3.98
C ILE A 21 2.57 -40.75 -2.82
N SER A 22 3.71 -40.15 -3.03
CA SER A 22 4.70 -39.90 -1.98
C SER A 22 5.22 -38.47 -2.08
N GLU A 23 5.07 -37.72 -0.99
CA GLU A 23 5.53 -36.35 -0.84
C GLU A 23 7.01 -36.33 -0.40
N THR A 24 7.78 -35.37 -0.88
CA THR A 24 9.11 -35.09 -0.40
C THR A 24 9.05 -34.66 1.07
N LEU A 25 9.80 -35.29 1.94
CA LEU A 25 9.80 -35.01 3.39
C LEU A 25 8.45 -35.16 4.12
N GLY A 26 7.39 -35.62 3.42
CA GLY A 26 6.06 -35.88 4.00
C GLY A 26 5.15 -34.65 4.15
N THR A 27 5.54 -33.50 3.57
CA THR A 27 4.76 -32.27 3.43
C THR A 27 5.06 -31.66 2.07
N SER A 28 4.10 -30.91 1.51
CA SER A 28 4.29 -30.17 0.26
C SER A 28 4.17 -28.69 0.54
N GLU A 29 5.30 -28.00 0.40
CA GLU A 29 5.45 -26.57 0.68
C GLU A 29 6.21 -25.91 -0.47
N VAL A 30 5.71 -24.77 -0.90
CA VAL A 30 6.32 -23.86 -1.89
C VAL A 30 6.23 -22.42 -1.40
N ASP A 31 6.86 -21.53 -2.11
CA ASP A 31 6.94 -20.11 -1.82
C ASP A 31 6.63 -19.35 -3.12
N GLU A 32 5.94 -18.23 -3.06
CA GLU A 32 5.58 -17.39 -4.21
C GLU A 32 6.75 -16.91 -5.03
N THR A 33 7.96 -16.86 -4.46
CA THR A 33 9.18 -16.53 -5.23
C THR A 33 9.56 -17.58 -6.27
N GLY A 34 8.73 -18.66 -6.43
CA GLY A 34 8.91 -19.70 -7.42
C GLY A 34 9.72 -20.89 -6.92
N THR A 35 9.75 -21.14 -5.62
CA THR A 35 10.34 -22.37 -5.08
C THR A 35 9.55 -23.59 -5.54
N THR A 36 10.20 -24.74 -5.55
CA THR A 36 9.60 -25.98 -6.04
C THR A 36 9.64 -27.08 -5.02
N ASP A 37 8.60 -27.93 -5.02
CA ASP A 37 8.58 -29.21 -4.34
C ASP A 37 8.19 -30.34 -5.32
N ASN A 38 8.40 -31.59 -4.95
CA ASN A 38 8.18 -32.74 -5.82
C ASN A 38 7.29 -33.80 -5.17
N ILE A 39 6.36 -34.28 -5.96
CA ILE A 39 5.52 -35.43 -5.63
C ILE A 39 5.88 -36.57 -6.56
N SER A 40 6.05 -37.77 -6.03
CA SER A 40 6.25 -38.99 -6.83
C SER A 40 4.98 -39.83 -6.85
N VAL A 41 4.65 -40.37 -8.03
CA VAL A 41 3.48 -41.22 -8.28
C VAL A 41 3.94 -42.53 -8.90
N VAL A 42 3.37 -43.66 -8.47
CA VAL A 42 3.65 -45.00 -9.00
C VAL A 42 2.39 -45.83 -8.97
N LEU A 43 2.14 -46.69 -9.97
CA LEU A 43 1.00 -47.62 -9.92
C LEU A 43 1.26 -48.77 -8.96
N ASN A 44 0.19 -49.34 -8.43
CA ASN A 44 0.27 -50.48 -7.48
C ASN A 44 0.20 -51.83 -8.18
N ALA A 45 -0.27 -51.92 -9.42
CA ALA A 45 -0.35 -53.11 -10.24
C ALA A 45 0.02 -52.81 -11.70
N GLU A 46 0.48 -53.84 -12.44
CA GLU A 46 0.82 -53.76 -13.86
C GLU A 46 -0.48 -53.62 -14.69
N PRO A 47 -0.64 -52.54 -15.51
CA PRO A 47 -1.81 -52.36 -16.35
C PRO A 47 -1.67 -53.20 -17.65
N ALA A 48 -2.80 -53.65 -18.18
CA ALA A 48 -2.86 -54.32 -19.50
C ALA A 48 -2.76 -53.33 -20.66
N SER A 49 -3.13 -52.09 -20.46
CA SER A 49 -3.00 -50.97 -21.41
C SER A 49 -2.50 -49.72 -20.62
N ASP A 50 -2.28 -48.60 -21.34
CA ASP A 50 -1.78 -47.38 -20.69
C ASP A 50 -2.77 -46.88 -19.63
N VAL A 51 -2.24 -46.28 -18.55
CA VAL A 51 -2.98 -45.57 -17.52
C VAL A 51 -2.52 -44.10 -17.51
N VAL A 52 -3.44 -43.19 -17.69
CA VAL A 52 -3.19 -41.73 -17.65
C VAL A 52 -3.74 -41.16 -16.35
N ILE A 53 -2.89 -40.50 -15.58
CA ILE A 53 -3.26 -39.78 -14.37
C ILE A 53 -3.15 -38.29 -14.66
N SER A 54 -4.26 -37.56 -14.59
CA SER A 54 -4.28 -36.08 -14.63
C SER A 54 -3.89 -35.51 -13.29
N VAL A 55 -3.19 -34.37 -13.30
CA VAL A 55 -2.76 -33.64 -12.11
C VAL A 55 -3.24 -32.20 -12.22
N THR A 56 -4.03 -31.76 -11.26
CA THR A 56 -4.62 -30.41 -11.27
C THR A 56 -4.45 -29.72 -9.93
N SER A 57 -4.15 -28.40 -9.95
CA SER A 57 -4.20 -27.56 -8.75
C SER A 57 -5.60 -26.94 -8.63
N SER A 58 -6.11 -26.79 -7.39
CA SER A 58 -7.34 -26.05 -7.11
C SER A 58 -7.17 -24.53 -7.29
N ASP A 59 -5.92 -24.04 -7.14
CA ASP A 59 -5.56 -22.66 -7.35
C ASP A 59 -4.21 -22.57 -8.05
N THR A 60 -4.25 -22.12 -9.30
CA THR A 60 -3.05 -21.93 -10.12
C THR A 60 -2.40 -20.56 -9.93
N GLY A 61 -3.06 -19.64 -9.23
CA GLY A 61 -2.47 -18.40 -8.74
C GLY A 61 -1.47 -18.64 -7.62
N GLU A 62 -1.65 -19.75 -6.89
CA GLU A 62 -0.79 -20.14 -5.77
C GLU A 62 0.22 -21.23 -6.16
N VAL A 63 -0.28 -22.31 -6.77
CA VAL A 63 0.55 -23.49 -7.11
C VAL A 63 0.28 -23.97 -8.52
N THR A 64 1.31 -24.07 -9.31
CA THR A 64 1.30 -24.71 -10.62
C THR A 64 1.93 -26.10 -10.55
N VAL A 65 1.48 -27.02 -11.42
CA VAL A 65 1.95 -28.41 -11.48
C VAL A 65 2.56 -28.75 -12.84
N SER A 66 3.64 -29.53 -12.85
CA SER A 66 4.26 -29.97 -14.09
C SER A 66 4.93 -31.35 -13.93
N PRO A 67 4.61 -32.32 -14.80
CA PRO A 67 3.61 -32.30 -15.87
C PRO A 67 2.17 -32.35 -15.33
N ALA A 68 1.19 -31.86 -16.11
CA ALA A 68 -0.23 -31.93 -15.75
C ALA A 68 -0.85 -33.31 -16.01
N ALA A 69 -0.12 -34.26 -16.56
CA ALA A 69 -0.53 -35.65 -16.74
C ALA A 69 0.69 -36.58 -16.73
N LEU A 70 0.50 -37.75 -16.14
CA LEU A 70 1.45 -38.85 -16.14
C LEU A 70 0.88 -40.01 -16.94
N THR A 71 1.72 -40.68 -17.73
CA THR A 71 1.33 -41.90 -18.48
C THR A 71 2.17 -43.08 -18.00
N PHE A 72 1.48 -44.10 -17.49
CA PHE A 72 2.08 -45.36 -17.09
C PHE A 72 1.72 -46.45 -18.13
N THR A 73 2.67 -47.27 -18.45
CA THR A 73 2.53 -48.39 -19.39
C THR A 73 2.95 -49.67 -18.66
N SER A 74 2.71 -50.87 -19.25
CA SER A 74 3.21 -52.13 -18.72
C SER A 74 4.72 -52.17 -18.57
N ALA A 75 5.49 -51.29 -19.23
CA ALA A 75 6.94 -51.23 -19.13
C ALA A 75 7.49 -50.31 -18.03
N ASN A 76 6.68 -49.33 -17.52
CA ASN A 76 7.11 -48.32 -16.56
C ASN A 76 6.21 -48.16 -15.33
N TRP A 77 5.16 -48.98 -15.18
CA TRP A 77 4.15 -48.82 -14.14
C TRP A 77 4.70 -48.77 -12.71
N ASN A 78 5.80 -49.52 -12.45
CA ASN A 78 6.49 -49.62 -11.17
C ASN A 78 7.66 -48.65 -11.01
N ILE A 79 7.81 -47.72 -11.93
CA ILE A 79 8.84 -46.67 -11.91
C ILE A 79 8.14 -45.37 -11.52
N ALA A 80 8.50 -44.80 -10.37
CA ALA A 80 7.93 -43.55 -9.90
C ALA A 80 8.15 -42.41 -10.90
N GLN A 81 7.07 -41.70 -11.27
CA GLN A 81 7.13 -40.48 -12.07
C GLN A 81 6.93 -39.26 -11.15
N THR A 82 7.64 -38.20 -11.45
CA THR A 82 7.68 -36.99 -10.60
C THR A 82 6.78 -35.90 -11.19
N VAL A 83 5.98 -35.29 -10.33
CA VAL A 83 5.30 -34.02 -10.57
C VAL A 83 5.98 -32.95 -9.73
N THR A 84 6.40 -31.89 -10.38
CA THR A 84 6.96 -30.70 -9.72
C THR A 84 5.82 -29.72 -9.43
N LEU A 85 5.72 -29.31 -8.19
CA LEU A 85 4.92 -28.18 -7.72
C LEU A 85 5.79 -26.94 -7.78
N THR A 86 5.24 -25.83 -8.21
CA THR A 86 5.95 -24.54 -8.25
C THR A 86 5.04 -23.47 -7.69
N GLY A 87 5.52 -22.71 -6.70
CA GLY A 87 4.81 -21.54 -6.19
C GLY A 87 4.66 -20.49 -7.28
N ALA A 88 3.49 -19.88 -7.36
CA ALA A 88 3.19 -18.80 -8.30
C ALA A 88 3.24 -17.48 -7.55
N ASN A 89 3.90 -16.47 -8.14
CA ASN A 89 4.01 -15.15 -7.56
C ASN A 89 2.80 -14.30 -7.95
N ASP A 90 2.28 -13.60 -6.97
CA ASP A 90 1.40 -12.45 -7.20
C ASP A 90 1.92 -11.24 -6.40
N ASP A 91 1.11 -10.22 -6.14
CA ASP A 91 1.49 -9.02 -5.38
C ASP A 91 0.59 -8.85 -4.14
N LEU A 92 -0.19 -9.88 -3.78
CA LEU A 92 -1.27 -9.82 -2.79
C LEU A 92 -0.75 -10.14 -1.38
N VAL A 93 -0.92 -9.23 -0.44
CA VAL A 93 -0.61 -9.51 0.98
C VAL A 93 -1.78 -10.28 1.59
N ASP A 94 -1.80 -11.60 1.47
CA ASP A 94 -2.88 -12.46 1.97
C ASP A 94 -2.41 -13.56 2.93
N GLY A 95 -1.11 -13.63 3.18
CA GLY A 95 -0.48 -14.64 4.03
C GLY A 95 -0.45 -16.01 3.38
N SER A 96 0.10 -17.00 4.10
CA SER A 96 0.24 -18.34 3.54
C SER A 96 -1.09 -18.95 3.14
N GLN A 97 -1.20 -19.39 1.89
CA GLN A 97 -2.37 -20.01 1.29
C GLN A 97 -2.24 -21.53 1.22
N THR A 98 -3.37 -22.23 1.09
CA THR A 98 -3.40 -23.68 0.98
C THR A 98 -4.19 -24.10 -0.24
N SER A 99 -3.52 -24.77 -1.18
CA SER A 99 -4.09 -25.31 -2.40
C SER A 99 -4.17 -26.84 -2.33
N THR A 100 -5.15 -27.41 -3.04
CA THR A 100 -5.29 -28.87 -3.18
C THR A 100 -4.84 -29.30 -4.56
N VAL A 101 -3.86 -30.19 -4.63
CA VAL A 101 -3.45 -30.86 -5.87
C VAL A 101 -4.15 -32.20 -5.95
N THR A 102 -4.92 -32.42 -7.01
CA THR A 102 -5.72 -33.65 -7.24
C THR A 102 -5.09 -34.48 -8.34
N PHE A 103 -5.00 -35.78 -8.08
CA PHE A 103 -4.56 -36.82 -8.99
C PHE A 103 -5.74 -37.74 -9.33
N SER A 104 -6.15 -37.77 -10.59
CA SER A 104 -7.33 -38.53 -11.07
C SER A 104 -6.97 -39.39 -12.27
N VAL A 105 -7.44 -40.65 -12.28
CA VAL A 105 -7.33 -41.48 -13.49
C VAL A 105 -8.25 -40.90 -14.57
N VAL A 106 -7.75 -40.83 -15.80
CA VAL A 106 -8.52 -40.37 -16.97
C VAL A 106 -9.15 -41.58 -17.66
N ASP A 107 -10.34 -41.99 -17.24
CA ASP A 107 -11.03 -43.22 -17.64
C ASP A 107 -10.99 -43.48 -19.18
N GLY A 108 -11.35 -42.49 -19.96
CA GLY A 108 -11.39 -42.63 -21.42
C GLY A 108 -10.05 -42.79 -22.14
N SER A 109 -8.93 -42.77 -21.38
CA SER A 109 -7.54 -42.87 -21.85
C SER A 109 -6.73 -43.86 -21.05
N SER A 110 -7.38 -44.60 -20.14
CA SER A 110 -6.76 -45.52 -19.20
C SER A 110 -7.25 -46.95 -19.40
N ASP A 111 -6.55 -47.88 -18.79
CA ASP A 111 -6.97 -49.27 -18.64
C ASP A 111 -8.27 -49.36 -17.84
N ASP A 112 -9.28 -50.09 -18.36
CA ASP A 112 -10.62 -50.19 -17.76
C ASP A 112 -10.60 -50.72 -16.29
N ASP A 113 -9.57 -51.51 -15.90
CA ASP A 113 -9.43 -51.97 -14.53
C ASP A 113 -9.06 -50.85 -13.54
N PHE A 114 -8.56 -49.69 -14.04
CA PHE A 114 -8.21 -48.52 -13.25
C PHE A 114 -9.33 -47.46 -13.20
N ASP A 115 -10.42 -47.58 -14.00
CA ASP A 115 -11.50 -46.56 -14.05
C ASP A 115 -12.17 -46.32 -12.70
N GLY A 116 -12.19 -47.32 -11.82
CA GLY A 116 -12.78 -47.21 -10.49
C GLY A 116 -11.86 -46.69 -9.39
N VAL A 117 -10.63 -46.31 -9.72
CA VAL A 117 -9.65 -45.84 -8.74
C VAL A 117 -10.03 -44.45 -8.24
N THR A 118 -10.14 -44.32 -6.93
CA THR A 118 -10.52 -43.05 -6.29
C THR A 118 -9.40 -42.02 -6.43
N ASP A 119 -9.79 -40.78 -6.74
CA ASP A 119 -8.89 -39.62 -6.73
C ASP A 119 -8.12 -39.49 -5.44
N GLN A 120 -6.87 -39.12 -5.52
CA GLN A 120 -6.04 -38.80 -4.36
C GLN A 120 -5.66 -37.31 -4.40
N THR A 121 -5.50 -36.73 -3.22
CA THR A 121 -5.20 -35.31 -3.07
C THR A 121 -4.02 -35.08 -2.16
N VAL A 122 -3.27 -34.02 -2.47
CA VAL A 122 -2.19 -33.49 -1.63
C VAL A 122 -2.51 -32.04 -1.31
N SER A 123 -2.36 -31.67 -0.04
CA SER A 123 -2.46 -30.27 0.42
C SER A 123 -1.10 -29.62 0.28
N VAL A 124 -1.03 -28.49 -0.43
CA VAL A 124 0.18 -27.72 -0.66
C VAL A 124 0.02 -26.37 0.00
N THR A 125 1.01 -25.98 0.81
CA THR A 125 1.07 -24.65 1.40
C THR A 125 1.98 -23.76 0.59
N THR A 126 1.49 -22.61 0.15
CA THR A 126 2.28 -21.52 -0.47
C THR A 126 2.55 -20.46 0.59
N SER A 127 3.81 -20.09 0.77
CA SER A 127 4.18 -18.99 1.66
C SER A 127 4.15 -17.68 0.89
N ASP A 128 3.41 -16.70 1.43
CA ASP A 128 3.36 -15.32 0.94
C ASP A 128 4.73 -14.64 1.09
N SER A 129 5.17 -13.96 0.05
CA SER A 129 6.42 -13.19 -0.01
C SER A 129 6.21 -11.69 0.02
N ASP A 130 4.96 -11.22 -0.07
CA ASP A 130 4.62 -9.82 -0.14
C ASP A 130 4.53 -9.18 1.24
N ILE A 131 4.99 -7.95 1.33
CA ILE A 131 5.09 -7.23 2.60
C ILE A 131 4.27 -5.95 2.50
N ALA A 132 3.29 -5.82 3.41
CA ALA A 132 2.52 -4.59 3.54
C ALA A 132 3.43 -3.39 3.79
N GLY A 133 3.17 -2.29 3.07
CA GLY A 133 3.92 -1.05 3.16
C GLY A 133 3.27 0.05 2.35
N PHE A 134 3.72 1.28 2.56
CA PHE A 134 3.42 2.40 1.67
C PHE A 134 4.63 3.32 1.55
N THR A 135 4.79 3.91 0.39
CA THR A 135 5.89 4.83 0.06
C THR A 135 5.35 6.24 -0.14
N VAL A 136 6.00 7.21 0.51
CA VAL A 136 5.74 8.65 0.36
C VAL A 136 6.87 9.29 -0.42
N ILE A 137 6.54 10.05 -1.47
CA ILE A 137 7.53 10.72 -2.34
C ILE A 137 7.18 12.20 -2.42
N GLU A 138 8.07 13.05 -1.92
CA GLU A 138 7.97 14.50 -2.03
C GLU A 138 8.34 14.99 -3.43
N SER A 139 7.56 15.92 -3.98
CA SER A 139 7.85 16.60 -5.23
C SER A 139 9.17 17.40 -5.08
N GLY A 140 10.12 17.20 -5.99
CA GLY A 140 11.43 17.87 -5.89
C GLY A 140 12.32 17.45 -4.70
N GLY A 141 11.87 16.53 -3.83
CA GLY A 141 12.62 16.01 -2.67
C GLY A 141 12.57 16.87 -1.42
N THR A 142 11.79 17.94 -1.42
CA THR A 142 11.47 18.80 -0.26
C THR A 142 10.11 19.44 -0.47
N THR A 143 9.32 19.62 0.59
CA THR A 143 8.01 20.26 0.52
C THR A 143 8.10 21.68 1.08
N THR A 144 7.83 22.69 0.24
CA THR A 144 7.91 24.11 0.60
C THR A 144 6.72 24.89 0.05
N VAL A 145 6.14 25.76 0.87
CA VAL A 145 5.00 26.61 0.50
C VAL A 145 5.25 28.04 0.97
N ALA A 146 4.51 28.98 0.40
CA ALA A 146 4.42 30.36 0.92
C ALA A 146 3.19 30.50 1.78
N GLU A 147 3.26 31.28 2.83
CA GLU A 147 2.18 31.52 3.78
C GLU A 147 0.97 32.17 3.13
N ASP A 148 1.17 33.13 2.22
CA ASP A 148 0.11 33.80 1.45
C ASP A 148 -0.75 32.86 0.57
N GLY A 149 -0.46 31.56 0.58
CA GLY A 149 -1.15 30.55 -0.22
C GLY A 149 -0.91 30.67 -1.73
N SER A 150 0.01 31.55 -2.16
CA SER A 150 0.31 31.76 -3.60
C SER A 150 1.00 30.56 -4.24
N THR A 151 1.65 29.71 -3.43
CA THR A 151 2.32 28.50 -3.87
C THR A 151 1.80 27.30 -3.13
N THR A 152 1.61 26.20 -3.86
CA THR A 152 1.34 24.88 -3.30
C THR A 152 2.46 23.93 -3.65
N ASP A 153 2.65 22.93 -2.84
CA ASP A 153 3.55 21.81 -3.14
C ASP A 153 2.81 20.49 -2.96
N ASP A 154 3.35 19.41 -3.50
CA ASP A 154 2.69 18.12 -3.51
C ASP A 154 3.64 17.02 -3.04
N PHE A 155 3.09 16.01 -2.40
CA PHE A 155 3.72 14.69 -2.26
C PHE A 155 2.77 13.61 -2.76
N THR A 156 3.30 12.45 -3.10
CA THR A 156 2.51 11.30 -3.54
C THR A 156 2.68 10.14 -2.57
N VAL A 157 1.63 9.34 -2.47
CA VAL A 157 1.60 8.12 -1.67
C VAL A 157 1.16 6.96 -2.56
N VAL A 158 1.78 5.79 -2.39
CA VAL A 158 1.45 4.54 -3.10
C VAL A 158 1.66 3.36 -2.13
N LEU A 159 0.87 2.29 -2.23
CA LEU A 159 1.14 1.07 -1.47
C LEU A 159 2.28 0.27 -2.12
N ASP A 160 3.00 -0.50 -1.31
CA ASP A 160 4.14 -1.31 -1.76
C ASP A 160 3.70 -2.71 -2.21
N ALA A 161 2.50 -3.17 -1.78
CA ALA A 161 1.90 -4.44 -2.16
C ALA A 161 0.37 -4.35 -2.21
N GLN A 162 -0.29 -5.29 -2.89
CA GLN A 162 -1.73 -5.31 -3.11
C GLN A 162 -2.48 -5.73 -1.84
N PRO A 163 -3.46 -4.94 -1.37
CA PRO A 163 -4.29 -5.32 -0.24
C PRO A 163 -5.45 -6.22 -0.65
N THR A 164 -5.87 -7.13 0.22
CA THR A 164 -7.09 -7.96 0.04
C THR A 164 -8.39 -7.18 0.28
N SER A 165 -8.32 -6.05 0.96
CA SER A 165 -9.43 -5.09 1.17
C SER A 165 -8.87 -3.67 1.22
N ASP A 166 -9.74 -2.66 1.27
CA ASP A 166 -9.34 -1.26 1.25
C ASP A 166 -8.33 -0.91 2.36
N VAL A 167 -7.40 -0.01 2.04
CA VAL A 167 -6.47 0.64 2.98
C VAL A 167 -6.74 2.13 2.97
N VAL A 168 -7.08 2.68 4.12
CA VAL A 168 -7.38 4.11 4.31
C VAL A 168 -6.22 4.76 5.06
N LEU A 169 -5.63 5.78 4.46
CA LEU A 169 -4.61 6.61 5.11
C LEU A 169 -5.19 7.97 5.49
N SER A 170 -4.94 8.41 6.71
CA SER A 170 -5.20 9.78 7.17
C SER A 170 -3.97 10.65 6.98
N ILE A 171 -4.17 11.89 6.57
CA ILE A 171 -3.12 12.89 6.38
C ILE A 171 -3.43 14.09 7.28
N VAL A 172 -2.57 14.37 8.25
CA VAL A 172 -2.82 15.36 9.30
C VAL A 172 -1.63 16.31 9.42
N SER A 173 -1.90 17.61 9.29
CA SER A 173 -0.95 18.66 9.65
C SER A 173 -0.87 18.83 11.18
N ALA A 174 0.31 18.95 11.72
CA ALA A 174 0.54 19.22 13.13
C ALA A 174 0.14 20.65 13.50
N ASP A 175 0.20 21.57 12.54
CA ASP A 175 -0.25 22.96 12.68
C ASP A 175 -1.05 23.40 11.47
N THR A 176 -2.36 23.52 11.66
CA THR A 176 -3.28 23.97 10.61
C THR A 176 -3.35 25.49 10.47
N GLY A 177 -2.68 26.24 11.36
CA GLY A 177 -2.47 27.68 11.22
C GLY A 177 -1.36 27.98 10.21
N GLU A 178 -0.44 27.05 9.99
CA GLU A 178 0.68 27.18 9.06
C GLU A 178 0.46 26.42 7.75
N VAL A 179 -0.05 25.19 7.85
CA VAL A 179 -0.16 24.29 6.70
C VAL A 179 -1.46 23.52 6.69
N THR A 180 -2.14 23.50 5.57
CA THR A 180 -3.27 22.62 5.29
C THR A 180 -2.93 21.60 4.20
N VAL A 181 -3.61 20.46 4.22
CA VAL A 181 -3.43 19.36 3.26
C VAL A 181 -4.76 18.96 2.60
N SER A 182 -4.71 18.58 1.35
CA SER A 182 -5.88 18.09 0.61
C SER A 182 -5.49 17.02 -0.40
N PRO A 183 -6.17 15.85 -0.37
CA PRO A 183 -7.20 15.42 0.58
C PRO A 183 -6.62 15.07 1.96
N ALA A 184 -7.45 15.13 3.01
CA ALA A 184 -7.07 14.72 4.37
C ALA A 184 -7.15 13.20 4.59
N THR A 185 -7.70 12.46 3.62
CA THR A 185 -7.73 10.99 3.60
C THR A 185 -7.61 10.50 2.17
N ILE A 186 -6.87 9.40 1.98
CA ILE A 186 -6.78 8.69 0.71
C ILE A 186 -7.14 7.22 0.95
N THR A 187 -7.70 6.58 -0.08
CA THR A 187 -8.10 5.18 -0.01
C THR A 187 -7.49 4.42 -1.16
N PHE A 188 -6.82 3.33 -0.84
CA PHE A 188 -6.32 2.35 -1.79
C PHE A 188 -7.21 1.12 -1.76
N THR A 189 -7.45 0.54 -2.92
CA THR A 189 -8.20 -0.69 -3.14
C THR A 189 -7.31 -1.69 -3.86
N SER A 190 -7.73 -2.95 -3.96
CA SER A 190 -7.01 -3.95 -4.78
C SER A 190 -6.86 -3.55 -6.27
N GLY A 191 -7.63 -2.56 -6.76
CA GLY A 191 -7.57 -2.13 -8.15
C GLY A 191 -6.76 -0.85 -8.42
N ASN A 192 -6.29 -0.14 -7.36
CA ASN A 192 -5.52 1.10 -7.52
C ASN A 192 -4.33 1.22 -6.56
N TRP A 193 -3.96 0.15 -5.87
CA TRP A 193 -2.91 0.13 -4.85
C TRP A 193 -1.54 0.59 -5.38
N ASP A 194 -1.22 0.26 -6.64
CA ASP A 194 0.00 0.61 -7.36
C ASP A 194 -0.02 1.99 -8.03
N SER A 195 -1.16 2.69 -7.93
CA SER A 195 -1.35 4.00 -8.53
C SER A 195 -1.15 5.11 -7.50
N SER A 196 -0.08 5.88 -7.63
CA SER A 196 0.23 6.99 -6.72
C SER A 196 -0.92 7.98 -6.61
N GLN A 197 -1.31 8.30 -5.37
CA GLN A 197 -2.28 9.34 -5.06
C GLN A 197 -1.56 10.60 -4.57
N THR A 198 -1.98 11.76 -5.07
CA THR A 198 -1.36 13.05 -4.77
C THR A 198 -2.05 13.73 -3.59
N VAL A 199 -1.25 14.28 -2.70
CA VAL A 199 -1.68 15.16 -1.61
C VAL A 199 -1.06 16.53 -1.84
N THR A 200 -1.92 17.55 -1.95
CA THR A 200 -1.50 18.95 -2.10
C THR A 200 -1.35 19.58 -0.71
N VAL A 201 -0.27 20.30 -0.54
CA VAL A 201 0.07 21.07 0.65
C VAL A 201 -0.07 22.55 0.33
N THR A 202 -0.71 23.30 1.22
CA THR A 202 -0.94 24.75 1.03
C THR A 202 -0.59 25.49 2.32
N GLY A 203 0.18 26.58 2.21
CA GLY A 203 0.44 27.50 3.30
C GLY A 203 -0.82 28.22 3.75
N VAL A 204 -0.87 28.64 4.98
CA VAL A 204 -1.98 29.38 5.57
C VAL A 204 -1.48 30.75 6.00
N ASP A 205 -2.09 31.80 5.40
CA ASP A 205 -1.77 33.20 5.65
C ASP A 205 -2.20 33.63 7.05
N ASP A 206 -1.29 34.26 7.79
CA ASP A 206 -1.64 34.98 9.01
C ASP A 206 -1.13 36.44 8.91
N SER A 207 -0.80 37.11 9.94
CA SER A 207 -0.26 38.49 9.90
C SER A 207 0.91 38.64 10.86
N LEU A 208 1.51 37.54 11.30
CA LEU A 208 2.61 37.48 12.26
C LEU A 208 3.95 37.51 11.50
N ILE A 209 4.82 38.42 11.91
CA ILE A 209 6.22 38.39 11.45
C ILE A 209 6.98 37.41 12.33
N ASP A 210 6.94 36.14 12.03
CA ASP A 210 7.59 35.10 12.84
C ASP A 210 8.70 34.35 12.10
N GLY A 211 8.88 34.67 10.80
CA GLY A 211 9.86 34.03 9.91
C GLY A 211 9.44 32.66 9.47
N SER A 212 10.24 32.02 8.63
CA SER A 212 9.87 30.71 8.07
C SER A 212 9.64 29.66 9.16
N GLN A 213 8.49 29.02 9.12
CA GLN A 213 8.07 27.97 10.05
C GLN A 213 8.28 26.58 9.44
N THR A 214 8.26 25.54 10.30
CA THR A 214 8.37 24.16 9.87
C THR A 214 7.30 23.32 10.55
N THR A 215 6.38 22.76 9.74
CA THR A 215 5.26 21.95 10.21
C THR A 215 5.43 20.49 9.72
N VAL A 216 5.06 19.54 10.57
CA VAL A 216 5.06 18.12 10.23
C VAL A 216 3.68 17.69 9.77
N VAL A 217 3.61 17.08 8.61
CA VAL A 217 2.43 16.36 8.10
C VAL A 217 2.64 14.88 8.35
N THR A 218 1.71 14.25 9.06
CA THR A 218 1.75 12.82 9.39
C THR A 218 0.79 12.05 8.48
N ILE A 219 1.26 10.94 7.93
CA ILE A 219 0.50 9.98 7.14
C ILE A 219 0.41 8.68 7.94
N ALA A 220 -0.80 8.26 8.31
CA ALA A 220 -1.04 7.11 9.19
C ALA A 220 -2.16 6.22 8.64
N VAL A 221 -2.04 4.90 8.83
CA VAL A 221 -3.10 3.95 8.53
C VAL A 221 -4.28 4.17 9.49
N VAL A 222 -5.50 4.11 8.98
CA VAL A 222 -6.74 4.12 9.78
C VAL A 222 -7.20 2.70 10.01
N ASP A 223 -6.65 2.02 11.03
CA ASP A 223 -6.83 0.58 11.33
C ASP A 223 -8.28 0.12 11.22
N ALA A 224 -9.22 0.84 11.81
CA ALA A 224 -10.64 0.47 11.82
C ALA A 224 -11.31 0.43 10.43
N SER A 225 -10.63 0.92 9.40
CA SER A 225 -11.15 1.06 8.03
C SER A 225 -10.17 0.50 7.00
N SER A 226 -9.12 -0.16 7.44
CA SER A 226 -8.05 -0.69 6.60
C SER A 226 -7.96 -2.20 6.65
N ASN A 227 -7.23 -2.78 5.72
CA ASN A 227 -6.84 -4.18 5.73
C ASN A 227 -5.93 -4.48 6.93
N ASP A 228 -6.25 -5.51 7.71
CA ASP A 228 -5.54 -5.86 8.96
C ASP A 228 -4.03 -6.08 8.76
N SER A 229 -3.60 -6.49 7.55
CA SER A 229 -2.17 -6.68 7.24
C SER A 229 -1.38 -5.36 7.23
N PHE A 230 -2.08 -4.22 7.08
CA PHE A 230 -1.49 -2.88 7.05
C PHE A 230 -1.56 -2.14 8.40
N ASP A 231 -2.33 -2.64 9.38
CA ASP A 231 -2.57 -1.95 10.66
C ASP A 231 -1.31 -1.71 11.48
N SER A 232 -0.30 -2.56 11.34
CA SER A 232 0.95 -2.47 12.10
C SER A 232 2.01 -1.53 11.52
N LEU A 233 1.68 -0.86 10.40
CA LEU A 233 2.63 0.04 9.75
C LEU A 233 2.88 1.28 10.60
N LEU A 234 4.13 1.72 10.60
CA LEU A 234 4.51 2.95 11.27
C LEU A 234 4.09 4.17 10.45
N ASP A 235 3.66 5.21 11.16
CA ASP A 235 3.37 6.50 10.55
C ASP A 235 4.60 7.02 9.80
N GLN A 236 4.36 7.63 8.62
CA GLN A 236 5.37 8.36 7.88
C GLN A 236 5.10 9.86 7.99
N THR A 237 6.12 10.67 7.80
CA THR A 237 6.01 12.12 7.95
C THR A 237 6.67 12.87 6.81
N VAL A 238 6.05 14.00 6.44
CA VAL A 238 6.62 15.00 5.53
C VAL A 238 6.87 16.27 6.34
N SER A 239 8.06 16.84 6.20
CA SER A 239 8.43 18.12 6.84
C SER A 239 8.18 19.24 5.84
N VAL A 240 7.24 20.13 6.16
CA VAL A 240 6.85 21.25 5.31
C VAL A 240 7.46 22.53 5.84
N SER A 241 8.14 23.29 4.98
CA SER A 241 8.62 24.63 5.30
C SER A 241 7.69 25.69 4.72
N THR A 242 7.12 26.53 5.58
CA THR A 242 6.30 27.68 5.21
C THR A 242 7.15 28.94 5.20
N ALA A 243 7.13 29.71 4.14
CA ALA A 243 7.86 30.98 4.05
C ALA A 243 6.92 32.13 4.46
N ASP A 244 7.32 32.88 5.50
CA ASP A 244 6.68 34.10 5.96
C ASP A 244 6.79 35.21 4.88
N ASP A 245 5.69 35.88 4.56
CA ASP A 245 5.64 36.97 3.59
C ASP A 245 5.32 38.34 4.25
N ASP A 246 5.07 38.35 5.56
CA ASP A 246 4.81 39.56 6.31
C ASP A 246 6.05 40.44 6.47
N THR A 247 5.82 41.72 6.35
CA THR A 247 6.91 42.69 6.42
C THR A 247 6.62 43.77 7.48
N ALA A 248 7.60 43.99 8.35
CA ALA A 248 7.53 45.05 9.36
C ALA A 248 7.36 46.42 8.71
N GLY A 249 6.34 47.12 9.11
CA GLY A 249 6.05 48.47 8.62
C GLY A 249 4.93 49.14 9.43
N PHE A 250 4.71 50.35 9.13
CA PHE A 250 3.49 51.09 9.58
C PHE A 250 3.03 52.10 8.54
N THR A 251 1.74 52.29 8.47
CA THR A 251 1.08 53.25 7.59
C THR A 251 0.55 54.43 8.38
N VAL A 252 0.86 55.63 7.91
CA VAL A 252 0.31 56.87 8.45
C VAL A 252 -0.75 57.44 7.50
N SER A 253 -1.94 57.67 8.02
CA SER A 253 -3.06 58.25 7.25
C SER A 253 -3.48 59.59 7.88
N GLN A 254 -3.80 60.54 7.01
CA GLN A 254 -4.30 61.89 7.40
C GLN A 254 -5.79 61.98 7.09
N THR A 255 -6.57 62.60 7.96
CA THR A 255 -7.98 62.89 7.72
C THR A 255 -8.10 63.78 6.45
N ASP A 256 -9.05 63.44 5.57
CA ASP A 256 -9.26 64.13 4.29
C ASP A 256 -8.01 64.25 3.38
N GLY A 257 -6.95 63.48 3.60
CA GLY A 257 -5.74 63.42 2.78
C GLY A 257 -4.74 64.58 3.01
N SER A 258 -5.01 65.41 4.02
CA SER A 258 -4.10 66.47 4.46
C SER A 258 -4.37 66.89 5.90
N SER A 259 -3.35 67.24 6.65
CA SER A 259 -3.52 67.74 8.01
C SER A 259 -3.41 69.25 8.01
N SER A 260 -4.39 69.93 8.59
CA SER A 260 -4.44 71.39 8.69
C SER A 260 -4.97 71.83 10.05
N VAL A 261 -4.20 72.63 10.76
CA VAL A 261 -4.62 73.23 12.04
C VAL A 261 -4.45 74.73 11.95
N THR A 262 -5.16 75.46 12.81
CA THR A 262 -5.10 76.94 12.92
C THR A 262 -4.62 77.36 14.31
N GLU A 263 -3.86 78.43 14.39
CA GLU A 263 -3.53 79.05 15.64
C GLU A 263 -4.84 79.34 16.41
N GLY A 264 -4.91 78.99 17.63
CA GLY A 264 -6.12 79.22 18.43
C GLY A 264 -6.96 77.97 18.72
N GLY A 265 -6.47 76.74 18.32
CA GLY A 265 -6.91 75.51 18.91
C GLY A 265 -7.75 74.57 18.05
N SER A 266 -7.72 74.70 16.70
CA SER A 266 -8.22 73.59 15.89
C SER A 266 -7.31 72.36 15.98
N THR A 267 -7.92 71.17 15.90
CA THR A 267 -7.21 69.90 15.93
C THR A 267 -7.49 69.11 14.64
N ASP A 268 -6.53 68.34 14.21
CA ASP A 268 -6.68 67.35 13.13
C ASP A 268 -6.14 66.00 13.58
N LEU A 269 -6.60 64.94 12.93
CA LEU A 269 -6.26 63.57 13.31
C LEU A 269 -5.32 62.92 12.32
N ILE A 270 -4.31 62.29 12.85
CA ILE A 270 -3.42 61.35 12.13
C ILE A 270 -3.66 59.98 12.74
N THR A 271 -3.82 58.95 11.90
CA THR A 271 -3.89 57.55 12.33
C THR A 271 -2.61 56.83 11.92
N VAL A 272 -2.13 55.97 12.81
CA VAL A 272 -1.00 55.07 12.56
C VAL A 272 -1.47 53.65 12.79
N VAL A 273 -1.15 52.76 11.85
CA VAL A 273 -1.48 51.33 11.89
C VAL A 273 -0.22 50.56 11.54
N LEU A 274 0.05 49.49 12.24
CA LEU A 274 1.11 48.56 11.85
C LEU A 274 0.66 47.75 10.61
N ASP A 275 1.61 47.43 9.73
CA ASP A 275 1.33 46.70 8.49
C ASP A 275 1.22 45.20 8.76
N ALA A 276 1.86 44.70 9.87
CA ALA A 276 1.77 43.31 10.31
C ALA A 276 1.69 43.24 11.84
N GLN A 277 1.26 42.10 12.38
CA GLN A 277 1.13 41.89 13.83
C GLN A 277 2.51 41.66 14.47
N PRO A 278 2.89 42.44 15.51
CA PRO A 278 4.17 42.24 16.14
C PRO A 278 4.13 41.08 17.18
N THR A 279 5.23 40.37 17.34
CA THR A 279 5.41 39.35 18.40
C THR A 279 5.78 39.94 19.75
N SER A 280 6.02 41.26 19.82
CA SER A 280 6.29 42.03 21.04
C SER A 280 5.92 43.49 20.85
N ASP A 281 5.80 44.24 21.94
CA ASP A 281 5.40 45.66 21.90
C ASP A 281 6.24 46.48 20.92
N VAL A 282 5.60 47.20 20.03
CA VAL A 282 6.20 48.20 19.12
C VAL A 282 5.84 49.60 19.61
N VAL A 283 6.83 50.43 19.89
CA VAL A 283 6.65 51.80 20.34
C VAL A 283 7.07 52.77 19.22
N ILE A 284 6.13 53.55 18.76
CA ILE A 284 6.39 54.57 17.72
C ILE A 284 6.37 55.96 18.42
N SER A 285 7.44 56.71 18.22
CA SER A 285 7.52 58.10 18.69
C SER A 285 6.90 59.06 17.67
N VAL A 286 6.09 60.01 18.16
CA VAL A 286 5.48 61.04 17.34
C VAL A 286 5.97 62.40 17.88
N ALA A 287 6.57 63.21 17.00
CA ALA A 287 7.07 64.53 17.37
C ALA A 287 6.80 65.55 16.30
N SER A 288 6.53 66.80 16.74
CA SER A 288 6.51 67.95 15.85
C SER A 288 7.97 68.50 15.72
N SER A 289 8.30 68.92 14.51
CA SER A 289 9.59 69.60 14.25
C SER A 289 9.56 71.05 14.73
N ASP A 290 8.35 71.65 14.97
CA ASP A 290 8.15 72.97 15.50
C ASP A 290 7.00 72.92 16.48
N THR A 291 7.33 72.90 17.77
CA THR A 291 6.37 72.82 18.89
C THR A 291 5.74 74.15 19.24
N ASP A 292 6.26 75.26 18.69
CA ASP A 292 5.62 76.57 18.84
C ASP A 292 4.46 76.74 17.87
N GLU A 293 4.45 76.03 16.76
CA GLU A 293 3.37 76.06 15.74
C GLU A 293 2.37 74.88 15.88
N VAL A 294 2.87 73.64 16.09
CA VAL A 294 2.05 72.41 16.18
C VAL A 294 2.52 71.55 17.32
N THR A 295 1.57 71.11 18.16
CA THR A 295 1.81 70.10 19.20
C THR A 295 1.10 68.81 18.88
N VAL A 296 1.66 67.68 19.30
CA VAL A 296 1.02 66.34 19.24
C VAL A 296 0.47 65.96 20.59
N SER A 297 -0.70 65.32 20.64
CA SER A 297 -1.35 64.90 21.90
C SER A 297 -0.62 63.74 22.55
N ASP A 298 -0.17 62.78 21.72
CA ASP A 298 0.49 61.57 22.17
C ASP A 298 1.90 61.48 21.59
N ALA A 299 2.91 61.63 22.45
CA ALA A 299 4.31 61.57 22.03
C ALA A 299 4.79 60.17 21.71
N THR A 300 4.05 59.14 22.11
CA THR A 300 4.31 57.72 21.86
C THR A 300 3.03 56.94 21.65
N LEU A 301 3.04 56.05 20.65
CA LEU A 301 2.00 55.06 20.40
C LEU A 301 2.59 53.70 20.67
N THR A 302 1.90 52.85 21.45
CA THR A 302 2.33 51.48 21.74
C THR A 302 1.31 50.50 21.15
N PHE A 303 1.82 49.58 20.36
CA PHE A 303 1.06 48.47 19.76
C PHE A 303 1.51 47.18 20.45
N THR A 304 0.53 46.32 20.82
CA THR A 304 0.76 45.08 21.60
C THR A 304 0.14 43.89 20.88
#